data_eb3cf3d0d75a1f9ba54b2224250b90b1
#
_entry.id   eb3cf3d0d75a1f9ba54b2224250b90b1
#
_cell.length_a   1.000
_cell.length_b   1.000
_cell.length_c   1.000
_cell.angle_alpha   90.00
_cell.angle_beta   90.00
_cell.angle_gamma   90.00
#
_symmetry.space_group_name_H-M   'P 1'
#
loop_
_entity.id
_entity.type
_entity.pdbx_description
1 polymer ?
#
loop_
_entity_poly.entity_id
_entity_poly.type
_entity_poly.pdbx_seq_one_letter_code
_entity_poly.pdbx_strand_id
1 'polypeptide(L)'
;MLSRRFVLIAALATSCAPFPAAFAASPQAFDEKGFAEAQKAAKPILIAIHASWCPTCKAQKPILSELMADPKFKNLVYFVVDFDSQKDLVTRFGARMQSTLIAFKGDKEEGRSVGDTNRASIAALLNKAL
;
A
#
# COMPACT_ATOMS: atom_id res chain seq x y z
N MET A 1 -19.24 -65.96 27.53
CA MET A 1 -19.56 -65.07 26.37
C MET A 1 -19.06 -63.71 26.66
N LEU A 2 -17.94 -63.32 26.05
CA LEU A 2 -17.30 -62.01 26.25
C LEU A 2 -17.78 -61.04 25.21
N SER A 3 -18.50 -59.97 25.62
CA SER A 3 -18.88 -58.85 24.75
C SER A 3 -17.78 -57.83 24.73
N ARG A 4 -17.08 -57.74 23.60
CA ARG A 4 -16.10 -56.68 23.32
C ARG A 4 -16.85 -55.42 22.91
N ARG A 5 -16.90 -54.43 23.81
CA ARG A 5 -17.35 -53.08 23.49
C ARG A 5 -16.17 -52.31 22.87
N PHE A 6 -16.21 -52.05 21.55
CA PHE A 6 -15.30 -51.14 20.89
C PHE A 6 -15.77 -49.71 21.19
N VAL A 7 -14.95 -48.98 21.94
CA VAL A 7 -15.12 -47.55 22.13
C VAL A 7 -14.38 -46.84 20.97
N LEU A 8 -15.12 -46.27 20.03
CA LEU A 8 -14.60 -45.43 18.99
C LEU A 8 -14.36 -44.05 19.59
N ILE A 9 -13.09 -43.71 19.82
CA ILE A 9 -12.67 -42.36 20.17
C ILE A 9 -12.54 -41.57 18.86
N ALA A 10 -13.52 -40.70 18.58
CA ALA A 10 -13.43 -39.75 17.50
C ALA A 10 -12.48 -38.62 17.91
N ALA A 11 -11.28 -38.61 17.35
CA ALA A 11 -10.35 -37.49 17.51
C ALA A 11 -10.82 -36.32 16.63
N LEU A 12 -11.35 -35.26 17.27
CA LEU A 12 -11.59 -33.99 16.60
C LEU A 12 -10.24 -33.34 16.34
N ALA A 13 -9.76 -33.43 15.10
CA ALA A 13 -8.64 -32.65 14.63
C ALA A 13 -9.09 -31.21 14.43
N THR A 14 -8.75 -30.33 15.38
CA THR A 14 -8.95 -28.89 15.26
C THR A 14 -7.95 -28.36 14.25
N SER A 15 -8.37 -28.18 13.01
CA SER A 15 -7.57 -27.56 11.96
C SER A 15 -7.44 -26.06 12.27
N CYS A 16 -6.31 -25.69 12.85
CA CYS A 16 -5.91 -24.28 13.01
C CYS A 16 -5.42 -23.79 11.65
N ALA A 17 -6.32 -23.22 10.84
CA ALA A 17 -5.92 -22.56 9.60
C ALA A 17 -5.12 -21.30 9.97
N PRO A 18 -3.92 -21.10 9.41
CA PRO A 18 -3.20 -19.87 9.63
C PRO A 18 -3.98 -18.73 8.97
N PHE A 19 -4.45 -17.77 9.77
CA PHE A 19 -4.98 -16.53 9.24
C PHE A 19 -3.86 -15.83 8.45
N PRO A 20 -4.08 -15.43 7.19
CA PRO A 20 -3.10 -14.63 6.49
C PRO A 20 -2.93 -13.32 7.27
N ALA A 21 -1.71 -13.07 7.73
CA ALA A 21 -1.37 -11.80 8.33
C ALA A 21 -1.72 -10.70 7.31
N ALA A 22 -2.60 -9.78 7.69
CA ALA A 22 -2.90 -8.62 6.86
C ALA A 22 -1.65 -7.74 6.86
N PHE A 23 -0.84 -7.85 5.80
CA PHE A 23 0.32 -6.99 5.63
C PHE A 23 -0.17 -5.57 5.37
N ALA A 24 0.30 -4.61 6.20
CA ALA A 24 0.14 -3.20 5.92
C ALA A 24 0.80 -2.87 4.57
N ALA A 25 0.23 -1.93 3.82
CA ALA A 25 0.83 -1.45 2.60
C ALA A 25 2.22 -0.85 2.92
N SER A 26 3.27 -1.39 2.31
CA SER A 26 4.65 -0.97 2.54
C SER A 26 5.18 -0.20 1.33
N PRO A 27 6.01 0.85 1.55
CA PRO A 27 6.67 1.53 0.44
C PRO A 27 7.62 0.57 -0.28
N GLN A 28 7.56 0.60 -1.61
CA GLN A 28 8.47 -0.15 -2.48
C GLN A 28 8.99 0.74 -3.59
N ALA A 29 10.18 0.46 -4.08
CA ALA A 29 10.72 1.16 -5.23
C ALA A 29 9.77 0.97 -6.42
N PHE A 30 9.62 2.03 -7.25
CA PHE A 30 8.78 1.94 -8.43
C PHE A 30 9.24 0.80 -9.36
N ASP A 31 8.30 -0.02 -9.76
CA ASP A 31 8.48 -1.13 -10.68
C ASP A 31 7.40 -1.09 -11.76
N GLU A 32 7.81 -1.04 -13.02
CA GLU A 32 6.89 -0.93 -14.17
C GLU A 32 5.90 -2.08 -14.23
N LYS A 33 6.37 -3.29 -14.03
CA LYS A 33 5.52 -4.48 -14.07
C LYS A 33 4.49 -4.45 -12.94
N GLY A 34 4.94 -4.20 -11.71
CA GLY A 34 4.07 -4.11 -10.54
C GLY A 34 3.05 -2.98 -10.67
N PHE A 35 3.45 -1.84 -11.24
CA PHE A 35 2.54 -0.73 -11.50
C PHE A 35 1.47 -1.10 -12.52
N ALA A 36 1.86 -1.69 -13.67
CA ALA A 36 0.92 -2.13 -14.70
C ALA A 36 -0.05 -3.21 -14.18
N GLU A 37 0.44 -4.15 -13.39
CA GLU A 37 -0.40 -5.18 -12.76
C GLU A 37 -1.40 -4.58 -11.76
N ALA A 38 -0.97 -3.63 -10.94
CA ALA A 38 -1.85 -2.93 -10.00
C ALA A 38 -2.93 -2.12 -10.73
N GLN A 39 -2.57 -1.45 -11.82
CA GLN A 39 -3.54 -0.73 -12.68
C GLN A 39 -4.55 -1.68 -13.31
N LYS A 40 -4.09 -2.78 -13.89
CA LYS A 40 -4.95 -3.80 -14.51
C LYS A 40 -5.90 -4.44 -13.51
N ALA A 41 -5.46 -4.63 -12.27
CA ALA A 41 -6.27 -5.17 -11.20
C ALA A 41 -7.18 -4.12 -10.52
N ALA A 42 -7.21 -2.89 -11.03
CA ALA A 42 -7.97 -1.76 -10.50
C ALA A 42 -7.69 -1.48 -9.01
N LYS A 43 -6.46 -1.72 -8.58
CA LYS A 43 -6.05 -1.49 -7.19
C LYS A 43 -5.90 0.00 -6.89
N PRO A 44 -6.08 0.39 -5.61
CA PRO A 44 -5.65 1.69 -5.15
C PRO A 44 -4.11 1.76 -5.18
N ILE A 45 -3.57 2.85 -5.71
CA ILE A 45 -2.12 3.04 -5.87
C ILE A 45 -1.74 4.42 -5.34
N LEU A 46 -0.66 4.47 -4.58
CA LEU A 46 0.02 5.71 -4.22
C LEU A 46 1.38 5.76 -4.91
N ILE A 47 1.64 6.85 -5.63
CA ILE A 47 2.97 7.23 -6.10
C ILE A 47 3.47 8.36 -5.22
N ALA A 48 4.59 8.16 -4.55
CA ALA A 48 5.26 9.18 -3.76
C ALA A 48 6.59 9.58 -4.41
N ILE A 49 6.69 10.83 -4.80
CA ILE A 49 7.94 11.41 -5.32
C ILE A 49 8.77 11.86 -4.12
N HIS A 50 9.88 11.20 -3.89
CA HIS A 50 10.70 11.34 -2.69
C HIS A 50 12.13 11.75 -3.03
N ALA A 51 12.73 12.57 -2.16
CA ALA A 51 14.16 12.83 -2.18
C ALA A 51 14.74 12.63 -0.77
N SER A 52 15.93 12.04 -0.69
CA SER A 52 16.59 11.74 0.60
C SER A 52 16.92 12.98 1.43
N TRP A 53 17.18 14.11 0.76
CA TRP A 53 17.51 15.40 1.38
C TRP A 53 16.28 16.24 1.74
N CYS A 54 15.09 15.85 1.35
CA CYS A 54 13.85 16.63 1.46
C CYS A 54 13.25 16.55 2.89
N PRO A 55 13.21 17.65 3.66
CA PRO A 55 12.63 17.68 4.99
C PRO A 55 11.12 17.35 4.99
N THR A 56 10.39 17.86 3.99
CA THR A 56 8.95 17.61 3.83
C THR A 56 8.69 16.13 3.57
N CYS A 57 9.50 15.47 2.75
CA CYS A 57 9.40 14.02 2.53
C CYS A 57 9.63 13.23 3.82
N LYS A 58 10.58 13.65 4.64
CA LYS A 58 10.83 13.04 5.96
C LYS A 58 9.62 13.20 6.90
N ALA A 59 8.96 14.35 6.86
CA ALA A 59 7.76 14.59 7.64
C ALA A 59 6.56 13.77 7.14
N GLN A 60 6.47 13.51 5.85
CA GLN A 60 5.41 12.67 5.28
C GLN A 60 5.53 11.19 5.67
N LYS A 61 6.74 10.67 5.81
CA LYS A 61 6.99 9.23 6.06
C LYS A 61 6.22 8.67 7.25
N PRO A 62 6.30 9.23 8.47
CA PRO A 62 5.56 8.68 9.61
C PRO A 62 4.04 8.78 9.43
N ILE A 63 3.56 9.84 8.77
CA ILE A 63 2.14 10.01 8.48
C ILE A 63 1.65 8.92 7.52
N LEU A 64 2.37 8.68 6.44
CA LEU A 64 2.06 7.62 5.48
C LEU A 64 2.14 6.25 6.12
N SER A 65 3.17 5.98 6.93
CA SER A 65 3.32 4.71 7.64
C SER A 65 2.14 4.44 8.57
N GLU A 66 1.68 5.44 9.31
CA GLU A 66 0.51 5.33 10.19
C GLU A 66 -0.77 5.08 9.39
N LEU A 67 -0.99 5.81 8.31
CA LEU A 67 -2.17 5.63 7.46
C LEU A 67 -2.17 4.27 6.77
N MET A 68 -1.02 3.79 6.30
CA MET A 68 -0.91 2.47 5.67
C MET A 68 -1.16 1.31 6.63
N ALA A 69 -1.06 1.53 7.94
CA ALA A 69 -1.43 0.55 8.94
C ALA A 69 -2.95 0.38 9.11
N ASP A 70 -3.76 1.33 8.59
CA ASP A 70 -5.21 1.21 8.62
C ASP A 70 -5.66 0.07 7.68
N PRO A 71 -6.47 -0.89 8.16
CA PRO A 71 -6.95 -2.03 7.36
C PRO A 71 -7.65 -1.65 6.05
N LYS A 72 -8.26 -0.47 5.97
CA LYS A 72 -8.91 -0.01 4.73
C LYS A 72 -7.94 0.18 3.57
N PHE A 73 -6.65 0.42 3.84
CA PHE A 73 -5.61 0.58 2.84
C PHE A 73 -4.80 -0.70 2.58
N LYS A 74 -5.21 -1.84 3.12
CA LYS A 74 -4.49 -3.13 3.00
C LYS A 74 -4.17 -3.55 1.56
N ASN A 75 -5.00 -3.14 0.60
CA ASN A 75 -4.84 -3.46 -0.83
C ASN A 75 -4.15 -2.35 -1.63
N LEU A 76 -3.81 -1.23 -0.97
CA LEU A 76 -3.13 -0.13 -1.62
C LEU A 76 -1.70 -0.52 -1.95
N VAL A 77 -1.27 -0.22 -3.17
CA VAL A 77 0.11 -0.43 -3.60
C VAL A 77 0.85 0.90 -3.52
N TYR A 78 1.92 0.92 -2.72
CA TYR A 78 2.68 2.15 -2.44
C TYR A 78 4.04 2.12 -3.13
N PHE A 79 4.16 2.89 -4.22
CA PHE A 79 5.42 3.06 -4.95
C PHE A 79 6.12 4.35 -4.59
N VAL A 80 7.43 4.27 -4.46
CA VAL A 80 8.31 5.42 -4.25
C VAL A 80 9.15 5.65 -5.51
N VAL A 81 9.11 6.88 -6.02
CA VAL A 81 9.95 7.35 -7.13
C VAL A 81 11.00 8.29 -6.56
N ASP A 82 12.26 8.04 -6.86
CA ASP A 82 13.35 8.92 -6.47
C ASP A 82 13.44 10.14 -7.40
N PHE A 83 13.29 11.31 -6.82
CA PHE A 83 13.26 12.57 -7.55
C PHE A 83 14.58 12.87 -8.28
N ASP A 84 15.71 12.49 -7.70
CA ASP A 84 17.01 12.83 -8.23
C ASP A 84 17.50 11.86 -9.31
N SER A 85 17.29 10.55 -9.11
CA SER A 85 17.79 9.50 -10.00
C SER A 85 16.78 8.99 -11.03
N GLN A 86 15.47 9.17 -10.80
CA GLN A 86 14.41 8.68 -11.69
C GLN A 86 13.66 9.81 -12.40
N LYS A 87 14.39 10.70 -13.03
CA LYS A 87 13.84 11.92 -13.66
C LYS A 87 12.81 11.62 -14.75
N ASP A 88 12.96 10.53 -15.48
CA ASP A 88 12.00 10.11 -16.51
C ASP A 88 10.64 9.76 -15.89
N LEU A 89 10.64 9.09 -14.74
CA LEU A 89 9.41 8.80 -13.99
C LEU A 89 8.79 10.06 -13.39
N VAL A 90 9.61 10.96 -12.86
CA VAL A 90 9.15 12.26 -12.34
C VAL A 90 8.42 13.02 -13.44
N THR A 91 9.01 13.09 -14.64
CA THR A 91 8.41 13.73 -15.82
C THR A 91 7.14 13.01 -16.27
N ARG A 92 7.18 11.67 -16.34
CA ARG A 92 6.04 10.83 -16.74
C ARG A 92 4.82 11.05 -15.84
N PHE A 93 5.03 11.15 -14.54
CA PHE A 93 3.95 11.43 -13.59
C PHE A 93 3.57 12.91 -13.51
N GLY A 94 4.19 13.76 -14.30
CA GLY A 94 3.91 15.19 -14.32
C GLY A 94 4.27 15.89 -13.01
N ALA A 95 5.19 15.33 -12.24
CA ALA A 95 5.67 15.92 -11.00
C ALA A 95 6.77 16.93 -11.28
N ARG A 96 6.73 18.06 -10.59
CA ARG A 96 7.75 19.12 -10.69
C ARG A 96 8.59 19.26 -9.43
N MET A 97 8.13 18.65 -8.36
CA MET A 97 8.76 18.75 -7.04
C MET A 97 8.74 17.40 -6.33
N GLN A 98 9.72 17.20 -5.49
CA GLN A 98 9.69 16.14 -4.47
C GLN A 98 8.52 16.39 -3.50
N SER A 99 8.23 15.43 -2.63
CA SER A 99 7.05 15.46 -1.74
C SER A 99 5.70 15.55 -2.46
N THR A 100 5.65 15.14 -3.71
CA THR A 100 4.41 14.98 -4.47
C THR A 100 3.82 13.61 -4.19
N LEU A 101 2.55 13.59 -3.81
CA LEU A 101 1.76 12.37 -3.60
C LEU A 101 0.69 12.30 -4.68
N ILE A 102 0.60 11.18 -5.37
CA ILE A 102 -0.38 10.98 -6.46
C ILE A 102 -1.16 9.70 -6.17
N ALA A 103 -2.48 9.83 -6.07
CA ALA A 103 -3.38 8.71 -5.83
C ALA A 103 -4.06 8.26 -7.12
N PHE A 104 -4.00 6.95 -7.40
CA PHE A 104 -4.67 6.32 -8.53
C PHE A 104 -5.68 5.30 -8.06
N LYS A 105 -6.77 5.17 -8.79
CA LYS A 105 -7.65 4.00 -8.76
C LYS A 105 -7.49 3.26 -10.09
N GLY A 106 -6.77 2.15 -10.07
CA GLY A 106 -6.36 1.50 -11.31
C GLY A 106 -5.52 2.43 -12.18
N ASP A 107 -5.94 2.68 -13.40
CA ASP A 107 -5.26 3.54 -14.38
C ASP A 107 -5.67 5.03 -14.28
N LYS A 108 -6.63 5.36 -13.43
CA LYS A 108 -7.14 6.73 -13.28
C LYS A 108 -6.50 7.45 -12.11
N GLU A 109 -5.88 8.60 -12.38
CA GLU A 109 -5.46 9.52 -11.33
C GLU A 109 -6.68 10.17 -10.67
N GLU A 110 -6.83 9.98 -9.36
CA GLU A 110 -7.94 10.52 -8.58
C GLU A 110 -7.58 11.82 -7.87
N GLY A 111 -6.31 12.10 -7.69
CA GLY A 111 -5.85 13.33 -7.09
C GLY A 111 -4.37 13.34 -6.81
N ARG A 112 -3.85 14.53 -6.48
CA ARG A 112 -2.46 14.73 -6.06
C ARG A 112 -2.33 15.87 -5.07
N SER A 113 -1.24 15.86 -4.33
CA SER A 113 -0.83 16.95 -3.46
C SER A 113 0.68 17.15 -3.53
N VAL A 114 1.14 18.36 -3.25
CA VAL A 114 2.56 18.72 -3.22
C VAL A 114 2.88 19.32 -1.87
N GLY A 115 3.85 18.73 -1.16
CA GLY A 115 4.34 19.26 0.12
C GLY A 115 3.35 19.15 1.27
N ASP A 116 2.31 18.33 1.14
CA ASP A 116 1.31 18.14 2.19
C ASP A 116 1.89 17.34 3.36
N THR A 117 1.80 17.89 4.57
CA THR A 117 2.19 17.24 5.82
C THR A 117 1.03 17.17 6.82
N ASN A 118 -0.19 17.42 6.37
CA ASN A 118 -1.38 17.29 7.19
C ASN A 118 -1.97 15.89 7.05
N ARG A 119 -2.07 15.17 8.18
CA ARG A 119 -2.57 13.80 8.21
C ARG A 119 -3.98 13.65 7.61
N ALA A 120 -4.88 14.58 7.93
CA ALA A 120 -6.26 14.50 7.48
C ALA A 120 -6.38 14.71 5.96
N SER A 121 -5.64 15.66 5.39
CA SER A 121 -5.66 15.89 3.94
C SER A 121 -4.97 14.77 3.16
N ILE A 122 -3.88 14.20 3.69
CA ILE A 122 -3.25 13.01 3.09
C ILE A 122 -4.20 11.81 3.14
N ALA A 123 -4.87 11.58 4.27
CA ALA A 123 -5.88 10.53 4.37
C ALA A 123 -7.02 10.73 3.37
N ALA A 124 -7.50 11.96 3.19
CA ALA A 124 -8.53 12.29 2.20
C ALA A 124 -8.07 12.00 0.77
N LEU A 125 -6.80 12.29 0.43
CA LEU A 125 -6.20 11.95 -0.86
C LEU A 125 -6.18 10.44 -1.09
N LEU A 126 -5.72 9.67 -0.11
CA LEU A 126 -5.65 8.21 -0.21
C LEU A 126 -7.05 7.58 -0.33
N ASN A 127 -8.05 8.11 0.36
CA ASN A 127 -9.42 7.64 0.26
C ASN A 127 -10.01 7.77 -1.15
N LYS A 128 -9.54 8.74 -1.95
CA LYS A 128 -9.99 8.88 -3.34
C LYS A 128 -9.57 7.69 -4.23
N ALA A 129 -8.54 6.96 -3.84
CA ALA A 129 -8.07 5.79 -4.56
C ALA A 129 -8.88 4.51 -4.24
N LEU A 130 -9.68 4.52 -3.19
CA LEU A 130 -10.54 3.38 -2.79
C LEU A 130 -11.89 3.35 -3.57
#